data_622c42e5e9125e0664f90be2dfee1ea4
#
_entry.id   622c42e5e9125e0664f90be2dfee1ea4
#
_cell.length_a   1.000
_cell.length_b   1.000
_cell.length_c   1.000
_cell.angle_alpha   90.00
_cell.angle_beta   90.00
_cell.angle_gamma   90.00
#
_symmetry.space_group_name_H-M   'P 1'
#
loop_
_entity.id
_entity.type
_entity.pdbx_description
1 polymer ?
#
loop_
_entity_poly.entity_id
_entity_poly.type
_entity_poly.pdbx_seq_one_letter_code
_entity_poly.pdbx_strand_id
1 'polypeptide(L)'
;MILYESGDLLKSRAIALVNAVNCQGVMGKGIAYQFKENFPKNYDIYRDACKKGSFKIGSILIVNEQKKLIINFPSKDNWKKKSKYEYIAIGLENLRSEIIERNISSIAIPPLGCGNGGLEWGVVESMIIKTLGDLESVEIILFAPPTKKNIGLKNSIIGVKHLLVRYVLGRVLNKYRYAINTAFYVSSFLNDGSYFDFVIKHGRPYSQELDDVINDLKSLKENYNQDFEGFIENYINTHLSKEMEAQFRKYLPSLDFSIEVLNGLESKEEFVLLCKVFTDVYDYSLVSYDSSNKEAEILETLISKGLIHKNLLGQYEIVKF
;
A
#
# COMPACT_ATOMS: atom_id res chain seq x y z
N MET A 1 16.75 -1.37 -1.87
CA MET A 1 15.47 -1.73 -1.20
C MET A 1 14.82 -0.49 -0.62
N ILE A 2 13.49 -0.27 -0.83
CA ILE A 2 12.75 0.88 -0.27
C ILE A 2 11.94 0.41 0.94
N LEU A 3 12.03 1.14 2.05
CA LEU A 3 11.29 0.92 3.30
C LEU A 3 10.53 2.19 3.68
N TYR A 4 9.46 2.03 4.41
CA TYR A 4 8.67 3.15 4.96
C TYR A 4 8.75 3.16 6.47
N GLU A 5 9.09 4.31 7.03
CA GLU A 5 9.11 4.53 8.47
C GLU A 5 8.27 5.76 8.84
N SER A 6 7.78 5.77 10.09
CA SER A 6 7.07 6.90 10.67
C SER A 6 7.76 7.34 11.96
N GLY A 7 7.61 8.61 12.33
CA GLY A 7 8.20 9.14 13.56
C GLY A 7 9.31 10.15 13.29
N ASP A 8 10.36 10.12 14.11
CA ASP A 8 11.44 11.09 14.07
C ASP A 8 12.58 10.63 13.15
N LEU A 9 12.71 11.24 11.98
CA LEU A 9 13.74 10.93 10.99
C LEU A 9 15.16 11.04 11.57
N LEU A 10 15.40 11.96 12.52
CA LEU A 10 16.71 12.13 13.12
C LEU A 10 17.16 10.92 13.94
N LYS A 11 16.21 10.05 14.34
CA LYS A 11 16.46 8.79 15.04
C LYS A 11 16.59 7.59 14.09
N SER A 12 16.50 7.81 12.78
CA SER A 12 16.66 6.74 11.81
C SER A 12 18.00 6.03 11.94
N ARG A 13 17.98 4.71 11.72
CA ARG A 13 19.20 3.88 11.67
C ARG A 13 20.07 4.16 10.44
N ALA A 14 19.53 4.80 9.40
CA ALA A 14 20.27 5.12 8.19
C ALA A 14 21.55 5.91 8.49
N ILE A 15 22.62 5.65 7.72
CA ILE A 15 23.88 6.38 7.82
C ILE A 15 23.77 7.80 7.27
N ALA A 16 22.89 8.01 6.27
CA ALA A 16 22.63 9.31 5.66
C ALA A 16 21.22 9.80 6.00
N LEU A 17 21.12 11.08 6.40
CA LEU A 17 19.85 11.74 6.72
C LEU A 17 19.63 12.93 5.81
N VAL A 18 18.54 12.95 5.06
CA VAL A 18 18.22 14.06 4.16
C VAL A 18 17.48 15.16 4.92
N ASN A 19 18.01 16.38 4.82
CA ASN A 19 17.46 17.60 5.36
C ASN A 19 16.86 18.46 4.24
N ALA A 20 15.55 18.61 4.19
CA ALA A 20 14.86 19.45 3.20
C ALA A 20 15.02 20.94 3.54
N VAL A 21 15.81 21.66 2.77
CA VAL A 21 16.20 23.05 3.03
C VAL A 21 15.82 24.00 1.89
N ASN A 22 16.18 25.29 2.04
CA ASN A 22 16.09 26.32 1.01
C ASN A 22 17.50 26.82 0.59
N CYS A 23 17.60 27.70 -0.41
CA CYS A 23 18.87 28.25 -0.87
C CYS A 23 19.30 29.55 -0.14
N GLN A 24 18.61 29.95 0.91
CA GLN A 24 18.86 31.23 1.62
C GLN A 24 19.48 31.05 3.02
N GLY A 25 19.82 29.84 3.43
CA GLY A 25 20.47 29.61 4.72
C GLY A 25 19.51 29.65 5.93
N VAL A 26 18.19 29.54 5.70
CA VAL A 26 17.18 29.66 6.76
C VAL A 26 16.66 28.31 7.17
N MET A 27 16.91 27.88 8.40
CA MET A 27 16.36 26.68 9.04
C MET A 27 15.43 27.09 10.21
N GLY A 28 14.27 27.68 9.88
CA GLY A 28 13.40 28.31 10.90
C GLY A 28 12.20 27.47 11.34
N LYS A 29 11.80 26.42 10.59
CA LYS A 29 10.61 25.61 10.88
C LYS A 29 10.77 24.18 10.36
N GLY A 30 9.92 23.28 10.87
CA GLY A 30 9.80 21.90 10.41
C GLY A 30 11.09 21.10 10.62
N ILE A 31 11.36 20.16 9.71
CA ILE A 31 12.52 19.27 9.82
C ILE A 31 13.85 20.05 9.80
N ALA A 32 13.96 21.08 8.97
CA ALA A 32 15.18 21.89 8.90
C ALA A 32 15.54 22.53 10.26
N TYR A 33 14.55 23.01 11.03
CA TYR A 33 14.79 23.52 12.37
C TYR A 33 15.33 22.42 13.31
N GLN A 34 14.76 21.21 13.23
CA GLN A 34 15.24 20.08 14.03
C GLN A 34 16.70 19.74 13.70
N PHE A 35 17.06 19.73 12.41
CA PHE A 35 18.45 19.52 11.98
C PHE A 35 19.38 20.61 12.48
N LYS A 36 18.95 21.88 12.51
CA LYS A 36 19.74 22.97 13.07
C LYS A 36 20.07 22.75 14.53
N GLU A 37 19.08 22.34 15.33
CA GLU A 37 19.26 22.11 16.78
C GLU A 37 20.15 20.89 17.06
N ASN A 38 20.02 19.84 16.28
CA ASN A 38 20.74 18.58 16.51
C ASN A 38 22.11 18.51 15.81
N PHE A 39 22.32 19.28 14.72
CA PHE A 39 23.53 19.27 13.91
C PHE A 39 24.02 20.71 13.64
N PRO A 40 24.57 21.40 14.66
CA PRO A 40 24.97 22.80 14.54
C PRO A 40 26.11 23.03 13.56
N LYS A 41 27.07 22.12 13.45
CA LYS A 41 28.15 22.19 12.44
C LYS A 41 27.58 22.15 11.02
N ASN A 42 26.64 21.27 10.77
CA ASN A 42 25.95 21.19 9.47
C ASN A 42 25.24 22.53 9.16
N TYR A 43 24.56 23.13 10.15
CA TYR A 43 23.88 24.40 9.95
C TYR A 43 24.84 25.53 9.58
N ASP A 44 25.99 25.62 10.22
CA ASP A 44 26.98 26.70 9.94
C ASP A 44 27.55 26.54 8.52
N ILE A 45 27.94 25.32 8.11
CA ILE A 45 28.46 25.04 6.78
C ILE A 45 27.41 25.35 5.71
N TYR A 46 26.16 24.88 5.90
CA TYR A 46 25.07 25.15 4.99
C TYR A 46 24.78 26.65 4.84
N ARG A 47 24.71 27.39 5.97
CA ARG A 47 24.45 28.82 5.97
C ARG A 47 25.54 29.58 5.22
N ASP A 48 26.79 29.22 5.43
CA ASP A 48 27.93 29.84 4.74
C ASP A 48 27.95 29.54 3.24
N ALA A 49 27.59 28.33 2.82
CA ALA A 49 27.42 27.97 1.40
C ALA A 49 26.31 28.80 0.74
N CYS A 50 25.20 29.01 1.43
CA CYS A 50 24.12 29.89 0.96
C CYS A 50 24.55 31.35 0.84
N LYS A 51 25.28 31.88 1.84
CA LYS A 51 25.80 33.28 1.82
C LYS A 51 26.77 33.49 0.66
N LYS A 52 27.60 32.52 0.36
CA LYS A 52 28.55 32.53 -0.79
C LYS A 52 27.87 32.33 -2.14
N GLY A 53 26.58 32.05 -2.16
CA GLY A 53 25.83 31.75 -3.40
C GLY A 53 26.21 30.44 -4.09
N SER A 54 26.96 29.57 -3.41
CA SER A 54 27.38 28.27 -3.95
C SER A 54 26.33 27.18 -3.78
N PHE A 55 25.34 27.36 -2.91
CA PHE A 55 24.25 26.40 -2.70
C PHE A 55 22.97 26.88 -3.39
N LYS A 56 22.57 26.17 -4.44
CA LYS A 56 21.45 26.50 -5.34
C LYS A 56 20.53 25.28 -5.52
N ILE A 57 19.39 25.48 -6.21
CA ILE A 57 18.54 24.35 -6.60
C ILE A 57 19.37 23.32 -7.40
N GLY A 58 19.21 22.06 -7.01
CA GLY A 58 20.00 20.94 -7.53
C GLY A 58 21.31 20.67 -6.76
N SER A 59 21.88 21.64 -6.02
CA SER A 59 23.08 21.36 -5.22
C SER A 59 22.78 20.33 -4.13
N ILE A 60 23.68 19.39 -3.91
CA ILE A 60 23.65 18.51 -2.73
C ILE A 60 24.85 18.84 -1.86
N LEU A 61 24.60 19.24 -0.61
CA LEU A 61 25.65 19.56 0.35
C LEU A 61 25.66 18.54 1.46
N ILE A 62 26.73 17.75 1.54
CA ILE A 62 26.88 16.67 2.52
C ILE A 62 27.86 17.09 3.60
N VAL A 63 27.45 16.98 4.85
CA VAL A 63 28.27 17.27 6.04
C VAL A 63 28.29 16.05 6.95
N ASN A 64 29.49 15.63 7.35
CA ASN A 64 29.64 14.56 8.33
C ASN A 64 29.61 15.15 9.74
N GLU A 65 28.60 14.78 10.50
CA GLU A 65 28.43 15.19 11.91
C GLU A 65 27.80 14.04 12.73
N GLN A 66 28.30 13.80 13.94
CA GLN A 66 27.81 12.76 14.88
C GLN A 66 27.68 11.36 14.23
N LYS A 67 28.66 10.96 13.41
CA LYS A 67 28.68 9.68 12.67
C LYS A 67 27.53 9.53 11.66
N LYS A 68 26.86 10.61 11.28
CA LYS A 68 25.82 10.66 10.25
C LYS A 68 26.30 11.53 9.08
N LEU A 69 25.90 11.16 7.87
CA LEU A 69 26.00 12.01 6.69
C LEU A 69 24.72 12.85 6.59
N ILE A 70 24.83 14.13 6.87
CA ILE A 70 23.70 15.07 6.76
C ILE A 70 23.69 15.63 5.35
N ILE A 71 22.63 15.33 4.61
CA ILE A 71 22.46 15.69 3.20
C ILE A 71 21.47 16.85 3.09
N ASN A 72 21.96 18.07 2.88
CA ASN A 72 21.11 19.23 2.68
C ASN A 72 20.60 19.23 1.23
N PHE A 73 19.29 19.07 1.07
CA PHE A 73 18.57 18.98 -0.19
C PHE A 73 17.72 20.25 -0.41
N PRO A 74 18.00 21.08 -1.41
CA PRO A 74 17.29 22.34 -1.64
C PRO A 74 15.92 22.11 -2.28
N SER A 75 14.92 21.87 -1.47
CA SER A 75 13.53 21.71 -1.92
C SER A 75 12.84 23.05 -2.26
N LYS A 76 13.47 24.17 -1.89
CA LYS A 76 13.01 25.54 -2.13
C LYS A 76 14.16 26.46 -2.52
N ASP A 77 13.92 27.35 -3.47
CA ASP A 77 14.81 28.46 -3.74
C ASP A 77 14.73 29.52 -2.63
N ASN A 78 13.53 29.91 -2.26
CA ASN A 78 13.26 30.92 -1.24
C ASN A 78 12.38 30.34 -0.12
N TRP A 79 12.73 30.58 1.16
CA TRP A 79 12.01 30.04 2.30
C TRP A 79 10.56 30.52 2.41
N LYS A 80 10.20 31.67 1.83
CA LYS A 80 8.83 32.22 1.79
C LYS A 80 7.98 31.65 0.67
N LYS A 81 8.60 31.08 -0.38
CA LYS A 81 7.89 30.54 -1.56
C LYS A 81 7.55 29.08 -1.38
N LYS A 82 6.67 28.57 -2.24
CA LYS A 82 6.37 27.16 -2.34
C LYS A 82 7.48 26.40 -3.06
N SER A 83 7.56 25.09 -2.81
CA SER A 83 8.40 24.17 -3.59
C SER A 83 7.84 23.97 -4.99
N LYS A 84 8.67 23.43 -5.89
CA LYS A 84 8.28 23.02 -7.24
C LYS A 84 8.77 21.62 -7.51
N TYR A 85 8.02 20.85 -8.31
CA TYR A 85 8.42 19.49 -8.67
C TYR A 85 9.75 19.46 -9.44
N GLU A 86 10.03 20.49 -10.26
CA GLU A 86 11.30 20.60 -10.97
C GLU A 86 12.50 20.68 -10.02
N TYR A 87 12.34 21.33 -8.87
CA TYR A 87 13.41 21.39 -7.85
C TYR A 87 13.68 20.02 -7.25
N ILE A 88 12.63 19.24 -7.03
CA ILE A 88 12.73 17.88 -6.52
C ILE A 88 13.40 16.98 -7.57
N ALA A 89 12.96 17.04 -8.84
CA ALA A 89 13.52 16.24 -9.92
C ALA A 89 15.03 16.43 -10.06
N ILE A 90 15.48 17.68 -10.23
CA ILE A 90 16.91 18.02 -10.37
C ILE A 90 17.70 17.58 -9.12
N GLY A 91 17.13 17.81 -7.92
CA GLY A 91 17.78 17.43 -6.67
C GLY A 91 17.92 15.92 -6.51
N LEU A 92 16.94 15.12 -6.94
CA LEU A 92 16.98 13.66 -6.86
C LEU A 92 18.03 13.05 -7.80
N GLU A 93 18.18 13.57 -9.02
CA GLU A 93 19.23 13.10 -9.94
C GLU A 93 20.64 13.34 -9.35
N ASN A 94 20.86 14.50 -8.76
CA ASN A 94 22.15 14.80 -8.12
C ASN A 94 22.34 14.02 -6.82
N LEU A 95 21.27 13.80 -6.06
CA LEU A 95 21.30 12.93 -4.87
C LEU A 95 21.68 11.49 -5.25
N ARG A 96 21.13 10.97 -6.37
CA ARG A 96 21.51 9.66 -6.90
C ARG A 96 23.01 9.57 -7.19
N SER A 97 23.57 10.57 -7.85
CA SER A 97 25.00 10.63 -8.14
C SER A 97 25.85 10.59 -6.85
N GLU A 98 25.49 11.40 -5.85
CA GLU A 98 26.18 11.43 -4.56
C GLU A 98 26.07 10.10 -3.79
N ILE A 99 24.92 9.42 -3.86
CA ILE A 99 24.73 8.10 -3.25
C ILE A 99 25.70 7.09 -3.86
N ILE A 100 25.82 7.07 -5.19
CA ILE A 100 26.69 6.14 -5.92
C ILE A 100 28.17 6.47 -5.66
N GLU A 101 28.56 7.73 -5.84
CA GLU A 101 29.97 8.17 -5.71
C GLU A 101 30.52 7.94 -4.29
N ARG A 102 29.70 8.11 -3.27
CA ARG A 102 30.09 7.94 -1.86
C ARG A 102 29.80 6.56 -1.29
N ASN A 103 29.26 5.64 -2.09
CA ASN A 103 28.87 4.31 -1.65
C ASN A 103 27.97 4.36 -0.41
N ILE A 104 26.93 5.23 -0.41
CA ILE A 104 25.99 5.36 0.71
C ILE A 104 25.11 4.12 0.74
N SER A 105 25.23 3.30 1.78
CA SER A 105 24.49 2.03 1.91
C SER A 105 23.07 2.17 2.49
N SER A 106 22.79 3.28 3.19
CA SER A 106 21.45 3.55 3.70
C SER A 106 21.15 5.05 3.84
N ILE A 107 19.94 5.45 3.47
CA ILE A 107 19.52 6.85 3.46
C ILE A 107 18.07 7.01 3.94
N ALA A 108 17.84 7.97 4.84
CA ALA A 108 16.50 8.38 5.29
C ALA A 108 16.07 9.67 4.60
N ILE A 109 14.92 9.65 3.94
CA ILE A 109 14.42 10.76 3.12
C ILE A 109 13.06 11.25 3.69
N PRO A 110 12.95 12.55 4.06
CA PRO A 110 11.69 13.15 4.48
C PRO A 110 10.78 13.43 3.29
N PRO A 111 9.51 13.82 3.52
CA PRO A 111 8.60 14.25 2.45
C PRO A 111 9.05 15.57 1.83
N LEU A 112 9.96 15.47 0.84
CA LEU A 112 10.63 16.58 0.19
C LEU A 112 9.65 17.60 -0.40
N GLY A 113 9.65 18.82 0.13
CA GLY A 113 8.78 19.89 -0.31
C GLY A 113 7.29 19.75 0.03
N CYS A 114 6.85 18.69 0.72
CA CYS A 114 5.41 18.42 0.98
C CYS A 114 4.85 19.17 2.19
N GLY A 115 5.65 19.47 3.20
CA GLY A 115 5.19 20.25 4.35
C GLY A 115 4.96 21.74 4.01
N ASN A 116 5.82 22.63 4.51
CA ASN A 116 5.75 24.08 4.19
C ASN A 116 5.97 24.39 2.69
N GLY A 117 6.33 23.40 1.86
CA GLY A 117 6.51 23.52 0.41
C GLY A 117 5.21 23.38 -0.38
N GLY A 118 4.25 22.62 0.14
CA GLY A 118 2.92 22.46 -0.41
C GLY A 118 2.83 21.54 -1.63
N LEU A 119 3.85 20.68 -1.86
CA LEU A 119 3.79 19.62 -2.86
C LEU A 119 2.99 18.43 -2.34
N GLU A 120 2.39 17.68 -3.24
CA GLU A 120 1.69 16.45 -2.92
C GLU A 120 2.68 15.30 -2.71
N TRP A 121 2.51 14.56 -1.60
CA TRP A 121 3.43 13.49 -1.24
C TRP A 121 3.46 12.36 -2.28
N GLY A 122 2.31 11.90 -2.76
CA GLY A 122 2.26 10.80 -3.73
C GLY A 122 3.07 11.08 -5.01
N VAL A 123 3.04 12.33 -5.49
CA VAL A 123 3.85 12.74 -6.65
C VAL A 123 5.35 12.72 -6.30
N VAL A 124 5.73 13.30 -5.17
CA VAL A 124 7.14 13.36 -4.73
C VAL A 124 7.68 11.96 -4.44
N GLU A 125 6.90 11.11 -3.81
CA GLU A 125 7.23 9.71 -3.55
C GLU A 125 7.48 8.94 -4.84
N SER A 126 6.58 9.06 -5.83
CA SER A 126 6.76 8.45 -7.16
C SER A 126 8.05 8.92 -7.84
N MET A 127 8.41 10.20 -7.68
CA MET A 127 9.67 10.74 -8.19
C MET A 127 10.88 10.11 -7.48
N ILE A 128 10.84 9.96 -6.16
CA ILE A 128 11.91 9.33 -5.38
C ILE A 128 12.08 7.87 -5.81
N ILE A 129 10.98 7.12 -5.90
CA ILE A 129 10.99 5.71 -6.31
C ILE A 129 11.54 5.56 -7.73
N LYS A 130 11.09 6.39 -8.67
CA LYS A 130 11.56 6.37 -10.05
C LYS A 130 13.06 6.65 -10.18
N THR A 131 13.59 7.58 -9.37
CA THR A 131 14.99 8.02 -9.49
C THR A 131 15.96 7.15 -8.71
N LEU A 132 15.53 6.60 -7.54
CA LEU A 132 16.44 5.89 -6.63
C LEU A 132 16.09 4.41 -6.46
N GLY A 133 14.92 3.95 -6.91
CA GLY A 133 14.41 2.62 -6.59
C GLY A 133 15.18 1.44 -7.17
N ASP A 134 15.96 1.66 -8.24
CA ASP A 134 16.84 0.67 -8.87
C ASP A 134 18.22 0.52 -8.19
N LEU A 135 18.50 1.32 -7.15
CA LEU A 135 19.73 1.19 -6.36
C LEU A 135 19.65 -0.01 -5.40
N GLU A 136 19.86 -1.22 -5.92
CA GLU A 136 19.67 -2.48 -5.18
C GLU A 136 20.53 -2.60 -3.92
N SER A 137 21.74 -2.02 -3.93
CA SER A 137 22.68 -2.04 -2.80
C SER A 137 22.40 -0.99 -1.72
N VAL A 138 21.36 -0.16 -1.90
CA VAL A 138 21.05 0.97 -1.00
C VAL A 138 19.73 0.73 -0.29
N GLU A 139 19.74 0.82 1.03
CA GLU A 139 18.52 0.86 1.84
C GLU A 139 17.97 2.29 1.87
N ILE A 140 16.82 2.53 1.23
CA ILE A 140 16.16 3.83 1.16
C ILE A 140 14.97 3.82 2.11
N ILE A 141 15.01 4.65 3.16
CA ILE A 141 13.97 4.74 4.18
C ILE A 141 13.18 6.03 3.95
N LEU A 142 11.93 5.90 3.54
CA LEU A 142 11.03 7.03 3.29
C LEU A 142 10.19 7.35 4.53
N PHE A 143 10.21 8.62 4.93
CA PHE A 143 9.35 9.14 6.00
C PHE A 143 8.17 9.89 5.39
N ALA A 144 6.98 9.30 5.45
CA ALA A 144 5.77 9.95 4.97
C ALA A 144 5.39 11.17 5.86
N PRO A 145 4.69 12.19 5.30
CA PRO A 145 4.18 13.30 6.10
C PRO A 145 3.21 12.78 7.17
N PRO A 146 3.19 13.36 8.38
CA PRO A 146 2.16 13.04 9.36
C PRO A 146 0.80 13.51 8.82
N THR A 147 -0.01 12.61 8.36
CA THR A 147 -1.41 12.90 8.01
C THR A 147 -2.27 12.79 9.26
N LYS A 148 -3.33 13.61 9.36
CA LYS A 148 -4.28 13.56 10.50
C LYS A 148 -4.96 12.18 10.69
N LYS A 149 -4.73 11.23 9.77
CA LYS A 149 -5.28 9.87 9.75
C LYS A 149 -4.22 8.75 9.91
N ASN A 150 -2.92 9.07 10.03
CA ASN A 150 -1.87 8.04 10.19
C ASN A 150 -1.73 7.54 11.64
N ILE A 151 -2.84 7.45 12.38
CA ILE A 151 -2.89 6.62 13.57
C ILE A 151 -3.27 5.22 13.09
N GLY A 152 -2.26 4.45 12.64
CA GLY A 152 -2.48 3.05 12.31
C GLY A 152 -1.69 2.43 11.16
N LEU A 153 -1.07 3.21 10.26
CA LEU A 153 -0.20 2.65 9.22
C LEU A 153 1.17 2.24 9.79
N LYS A 154 1.17 1.27 10.69
CA LYS A 154 2.34 0.42 10.93
C LYS A 154 2.58 -0.39 9.65
N ASN A 155 3.67 -0.08 8.92
CA ASN A 155 4.22 -0.92 7.85
C ASN A 155 3.16 -1.49 6.88
N SER A 156 2.42 -0.65 6.18
CA SER A 156 1.53 -1.13 5.10
C SER A 156 2.36 -1.51 3.89
N ILE A 157 3.05 -2.64 4.00
CA ILE A 157 3.53 -3.38 2.83
C ILE A 157 2.26 -3.83 2.11
N ILE A 158 2.04 -3.37 0.88
CA ILE A 158 0.99 -3.94 0.03
C ILE A 158 1.33 -5.41 -0.16
N GLY A 159 0.64 -6.27 0.56
CA GLY A 159 0.81 -7.71 0.47
C GLY A 159 -0.19 -8.34 -0.49
N VAL A 160 -0.10 -9.66 -0.66
CA VAL A 160 -1.02 -10.45 -1.50
C VAL A 160 -2.48 -10.19 -1.13
N LYS A 161 -2.81 -10.02 0.15
CA LYS A 161 -4.17 -9.69 0.62
C LYS A 161 -4.72 -8.41 0.01
N HIS A 162 -3.91 -7.36 -0.05
CA HIS A 162 -4.29 -6.08 -0.68
C HIS A 162 -4.55 -6.23 -2.17
N LEU A 163 -3.70 -7.01 -2.88
CA LEU A 163 -3.87 -7.28 -4.31
C LEU A 163 -5.14 -8.07 -4.59
N LEU A 164 -5.43 -9.10 -3.79
CA LEU A 164 -6.65 -9.90 -3.92
C LEU A 164 -7.91 -9.06 -3.65
N VAL A 165 -7.90 -8.23 -2.60
CA VAL A 165 -9.04 -7.35 -2.28
C VAL A 165 -9.24 -6.31 -3.38
N ARG A 166 -8.17 -5.71 -3.90
CA ARG A 166 -8.26 -4.81 -5.06
C ARG A 166 -8.82 -5.52 -6.30
N TYR A 167 -8.37 -6.75 -6.56
CA TYR A 167 -8.86 -7.57 -7.65
C TYR A 167 -10.38 -7.78 -7.58
N VAL A 168 -10.89 -8.17 -6.41
CA VAL A 168 -12.32 -8.34 -6.15
C VAL A 168 -13.08 -7.02 -6.29
N LEU A 169 -12.58 -5.93 -5.68
CA LEU A 169 -13.19 -4.59 -5.76
C LEU A 169 -13.32 -4.07 -7.20
N GLY A 170 -12.40 -4.44 -8.08
CA GLY A 170 -12.44 -4.07 -9.49
C GLY A 170 -13.50 -4.82 -10.31
N ARG A 171 -13.98 -5.98 -9.86
CA ARG A 171 -14.81 -6.92 -10.64
C ARG A 171 -16.19 -7.18 -10.07
N VAL A 172 -16.38 -7.04 -8.75
CA VAL A 172 -17.69 -7.19 -8.11
C VAL A 172 -18.55 -5.97 -8.45
N LEU A 173 -19.77 -6.20 -8.95
CA LEU A 173 -20.73 -5.14 -9.27
C LEU A 173 -21.23 -4.47 -8.00
N ASN A 174 -21.58 -5.25 -6.98
CA ASN A 174 -22.00 -4.76 -5.68
C ASN A 174 -20.80 -4.53 -4.76
N LYS A 175 -20.39 -3.26 -4.59
CA LYS A 175 -19.20 -2.87 -3.83
C LYS A 175 -19.44 -2.67 -2.33
N TYR A 176 -20.56 -3.15 -1.79
CA TYR A 176 -20.77 -3.12 -0.35
C TYR A 176 -19.87 -4.14 0.37
N ARG A 177 -19.49 -3.84 1.61
CA ARG A 177 -18.61 -4.70 2.40
C ARG A 177 -19.09 -6.14 2.53
N TYR A 178 -20.40 -6.35 2.66
CA TYR A 178 -20.96 -7.70 2.76
C TYR A 178 -20.72 -8.53 1.49
N ALA A 179 -20.80 -7.92 0.30
CA ALA A 179 -20.53 -8.63 -0.95
C ALA A 179 -19.06 -9.04 -1.07
N ILE A 180 -18.14 -8.16 -0.66
CA ILE A 180 -16.71 -8.45 -0.66
C ILE A 180 -16.40 -9.57 0.34
N ASN A 181 -16.96 -9.52 1.56
CA ASN A 181 -16.82 -10.60 2.55
C ASN A 181 -17.35 -11.91 2.00
N THR A 182 -18.53 -11.89 1.33
CA THR A 182 -19.10 -13.09 0.72
C THR A 182 -18.22 -13.67 -0.40
N ALA A 183 -17.61 -12.83 -1.24
CA ALA A 183 -16.70 -13.28 -2.29
C ALA A 183 -15.54 -14.11 -1.71
N PHE A 184 -14.87 -13.58 -0.70
CA PHE A 184 -13.76 -14.29 -0.05
C PHE A 184 -14.21 -15.50 0.78
N TYR A 185 -15.38 -15.42 1.40
CA TYR A 185 -15.94 -16.52 2.16
C TYR A 185 -16.28 -17.70 1.25
N VAL A 186 -16.97 -17.47 0.13
CA VAL A 186 -17.28 -18.50 -0.87
C VAL A 186 -15.99 -19.06 -1.47
N SER A 187 -15.05 -18.21 -1.85
CA SER A 187 -13.74 -18.63 -2.36
C SER A 187 -12.98 -19.54 -1.40
N SER A 188 -13.17 -19.39 -0.07
CA SER A 188 -12.49 -20.22 0.92
C SER A 188 -12.95 -21.69 0.90
N PHE A 189 -14.16 -21.98 0.45
CA PHE A 189 -14.65 -23.35 0.27
C PHE A 189 -14.12 -24.02 -0.99
N LEU A 190 -13.78 -23.21 -1.99
CA LEU A 190 -13.30 -23.66 -3.31
C LEU A 190 -11.79 -23.89 -3.34
N ASN A 191 -11.06 -23.45 -2.31
CA ASN A 191 -9.60 -23.61 -2.16
C ASN A 191 -9.26 -24.51 -0.97
N ASP A 192 -8.01 -24.98 -0.97
CA ASP A 192 -7.42 -25.59 0.23
C ASP A 192 -6.91 -24.48 1.18
N GLY A 193 -7.84 -23.83 1.87
CA GLY A 193 -7.58 -22.80 2.87
C GLY A 193 -8.12 -21.42 2.52
N SER A 194 -8.29 -20.62 3.56
CA SER A 194 -8.79 -19.25 3.48
C SER A 194 -7.66 -18.22 3.62
N TYR A 195 -7.78 -17.10 2.89
CA TYR A 195 -6.89 -15.96 3.08
C TYR A 195 -7.26 -15.11 4.30
N PHE A 196 -8.50 -15.21 4.75
CA PHE A 196 -9.05 -14.46 5.87
C PHE A 196 -9.83 -15.37 6.80
N ASP A 197 -9.73 -15.10 8.09
CA ASP A 197 -10.54 -15.78 9.08
C ASP A 197 -11.94 -15.14 9.13
N PHE A 198 -12.98 -15.99 9.06
CA PHE A 198 -14.36 -15.54 9.06
C PHE A 198 -15.11 -15.97 10.32
N VAL A 199 -15.96 -15.08 10.80
CA VAL A 199 -17.01 -15.36 11.78
C VAL A 199 -18.36 -14.99 11.19
N ILE A 200 -19.42 -15.71 11.56
CA ILE A 200 -20.77 -15.37 11.12
C ILE A 200 -21.37 -14.34 12.06
N LYS A 201 -21.63 -13.13 11.56
CA LYS A 201 -22.33 -12.06 12.29
C LYS A 201 -23.66 -11.77 11.62
N HIS A 202 -24.75 -11.96 12.35
CA HIS A 202 -26.12 -11.75 11.85
C HIS A 202 -26.41 -12.50 10.54
N GLY A 203 -25.97 -13.77 10.47
CA GLY A 203 -26.15 -14.64 9.32
C GLY A 203 -25.24 -14.32 8.12
N ARG A 204 -24.20 -13.49 8.30
CA ARG A 204 -23.27 -13.10 7.23
C ARG A 204 -21.82 -13.32 7.62
N PRO A 205 -20.96 -13.71 6.67
CA PRO A 205 -19.55 -13.79 6.92
C PRO A 205 -18.97 -12.40 7.16
N TYR A 206 -18.13 -12.30 8.16
CA TYR A 206 -17.40 -11.10 8.52
C TYR A 206 -15.96 -11.46 8.90
N SER A 207 -15.01 -10.74 8.33
CA SER A 207 -13.61 -10.81 8.70
C SER A 207 -13.10 -9.42 9.08
N GLN A 208 -12.58 -9.28 10.28
CA GLN A 208 -11.97 -8.03 10.74
C GLN A 208 -10.73 -7.72 9.91
N GLU A 209 -9.90 -8.71 9.64
CA GLU A 209 -8.69 -8.54 8.84
C GLU A 209 -9.00 -8.06 7.40
N LEU A 210 -10.06 -8.62 6.78
CA LEU A 210 -10.51 -8.16 5.46
C LEU A 210 -10.99 -6.70 5.50
N ASP A 211 -11.70 -6.32 6.55
CA ASP A 211 -12.13 -4.94 6.75
C ASP A 211 -10.94 -3.98 6.92
N ASP A 212 -9.89 -4.42 7.62
CA ASP A 212 -8.66 -3.64 7.81
C ASP A 212 -7.95 -3.43 6.45
N VAL A 213 -7.81 -4.48 5.64
CA VAL A 213 -7.24 -4.39 4.28
C VAL A 213 -8.05 -3.46 3.37
N ILE A 214 -9.39 -3.51 3.44
CA ILE A 214 -10.26 -2.60 2.67
C ILE A 214 -10.04 -1.15 3.11
N ASN A 215 -9.89 -0.90 4.42
CA ASN A 215 -9.62 0.43 4.96
C ASN A 215 -8.24 0.95 4.54
N ASP A 216 -7.22 0.07 4.53
CA ASP A 216 -5.88 0.39 4.07
C ASP A 216 -5.90 0.81 2.59
N LEU A 217 -6.53 0.02 1.72
CA LEU A 217 -6.69 0.36 0.29
C LEU A 217 -7.45 1.67 0.08
N LYS A 218 -8.50 1.91 0.89
CA LYS A 218 -9.24 3.17 0.85
C LYS A 218 -8.36 4.35 1.24
N SER A 219 -7.57 4.20 2.30
CA SER A 219 -6.63 5.21 2.77
C SER A 219 -5.53 5.46 1.75
N LEU A 220 -4.99 4.42 1.12
CA LEU A 220 -4.04 4.54 0.03
C LEU A 220 -4.65 5.30 -1.16
N LYS A 221 -5.88 4.95 -1.57
CA LYS A 221 -6.58 5.65 -2.66
C LYS A 221 -6.84 7.13 -2.34
N GLU A 222 -7.22 7.46 -1.10
CA GLU A 222 -7.39 8.86 -0.66
C GLU A 222 -6.07 9.63 -0.66
N ASN A 223 -4.94 8.96 -0.39
CA ASN A 223 -3.61 9.57 -0.35
C ASN A 223 -3.01 9.78 -1.76
N TYR A 224 -3.20 8.84 -2.67
CA TYR A 224 -2.66 8.87 -4.04
C TYR A 224 -3.62 9.47 -5.07
N ASN A 225 -4.88 9.72 -4.70
CA ASN A 225 -5.92 10.41 -5.46
C ASN A 225 -6.00 9.95 -6.94
N GLN A 226 -5.68 10.81 -7.91
CA GLN A 226 -5.84 10.51 -9.35
C GLN A 226 -4.82 9.50 -9.90
N ASP A 227 -3.70 9.27 -9.21
CA ASP A 227 -2.63 8.34 -9.64
C ASP A 227 -2.56 7.04 -8.83
N PHE A 228 -3.64 6.68 -8.13
CA PHE A 228 -3.68 5.45 -7.33
C PHE A 228 -3.40 4.18 -8.15
N GLU A 229 -3.93 4.10 -9.37
CA GLU A 229 -3.72 2.93 -10.24
C GLU A 229 -2.27 2.84 -10.69
N GLY A 230 -1.65 3.95 -11.12
CA GLY A 230 -0.24 4.01 -11.48
C GLY A 230 0.67 3.68 -10.29
N PHE A 231 0.33 4.15 -9.07
CA PHE A 231 1.04 3.76 -7.86
C PHE A 231 1.01 2.25 -7.61
N ILE A 232 -0.17 1.63 -7.66
CA ILE A 232 -0.30 0.18 -7.44
C ILE A 232 0.43 -0.61 -8.53
N GLU A 233 0.33 -0.21 -9.79
CA GLU A 233 1.00 -0.86 -10.91
C GLU A 233 2.51 -0.80 -10.77
N ASN A 234 3.06 0.36 -10.41
CA ASN A 234 4.48 0.52 -10.13
C ASN A 234 4.92 -0.30 -8.92
N TYR A 235 4.11 -0.31 -7.84
CA TYR A 235 4.39 -1.12 -6.66
C TYR A 235 4.46 -2.62 -6.98
N ILE A 236 3.49 -3.14 -7.76
CA ILE A 236 3.48 -4.53 -8.22
C ILE A 236 4.76 -4.84 -9.00
N ASN A 237 5.12 -4.01 -9.97
CA ASN A 237 6.28 -4.22 -10.84
C ASN A 237 7.62 -4.18 -10.08
N THR A 238 7.67 -3.46 -8.95
CA THR A 238 8.94 -3.26 -8.21
C THR A 238 9.08 -4.12 -6.96
N HIS A 239 7.97 -4.57 -6.35
CA HIS A 239 7.98 -5.21 -5.03
C HIS A 239 7.34 -6.60 -4.99
N LEU A 240 6.69 -7.04 -6.07
CA LEU A 240 6.03 -8.34 -6.08
C LEU A 240 7.09 -9.45 -6.27
N SER A 241 7.37 -10.20 -5.20
CA SER A 241 8.22 -11.38 -5.32
C SER A 241 7.53 -12.49 -6.12
N LYS A 242 8.31 -13.42 -6.68
CA LYS A 242 7.75 -14.59 -7.39
C LYS A 242 6.83 -15.42 -6.50
N GLU A 243 7.13 -15.51 -5.21
CA GLU A 243 6.30 -16.21 -4.22
C GLU A 243 4.97 -15.50 -4.01
N MET A 244 4.97 -14.18 -3.90
CA MET A 244 3.75 -13.38 -3.77
C MET A 244 2.89 -13.47 -5.03
N GLU A 245 3.51 -13.44 -6.21
CA GLU A 245 2.82 -13.62 -7.49
C GLU A 245 2.18 -15.01 -7.58
N ALA A 246 2.90 -16.07 -7.22
CA ALA A 246 2.39 -17.42 -7.19
C ALA A 246 1.20 -17.56 -6.22
N GLN A 247 1.31 -16.99 -5.02
CA GLN A 247 0.21 -16.95 -4.06
C GLN A 247 -0.99 -16.19 -4.61
N PHE A 248 -0.80 -15.02 -5.20
CA PHE A 248 -1.87 -14.24 -5.82
C PHE A 248 -2.58 -15.06 -6.91
N ARG A 249 -1.84 -15.64 -7.85
CA ARG A 249 -2.38 -16.45 -8.97
C ARG A 249 -3.13 -17.68 -8.49
N LYS A 250 -2.68 -18.32 -7.40
CA LYS A 250 -3.34 -19.51 -6.84
C LYS A 250 -4.81 -19.27 -6.50
N TYR A 251 -5.16 -18.07 -6.01
CA TYR A 251 -6.52 -17.76 -5.55
C TYR A 251 -7.43 -17.14 -6.62
N LEU A 252 -6.88 -16.76 -7.77
CA LEU A 252 -7.68 -16.12 -8.81
C LEU A 252 -8.83 -17.00 -9.34
N PRO A 253 -8.64 -18.30 -9.64
CA PRO A 253 -9.74 -19.11 -10.17
C PRO A 253 -10.96 -19.16 -9.25
N SER A 254 -10.75 -19.37 -7.95
CA SER A 254 -11.84 -19.43 -6.98
C SER A 254 -12.50 -18.07 -6.72
N LEU A 255 -11.71 -16.98 -6.80
CA LEU A 255 -12.24 -15.62 -6.69
C LEU A 255 -13.02 -15.22 -7.93
N ASP A 256 -12.52 -15.49 -9.13
CA ASP A 256 -13.24 -15.22 -10.39
C ASP A 256 -14.59 -15.92 -10.39
N PHE A 257 -14.60 -17.16 -9.94
CA PHE A 257 -15.81 -17.92 -9.83
C PHE A 257 -16.78 -17.32 -8.78
N SER A 258 -16.27 -17.02 -7.59
CA SER A 258 -17.08 -16.38 -6.55
C SER A 258 -17.68 -15.06 -7.04
N ILE A 259 -16.90 -14.25 -7.73
CA ILE A 259 -17.32 -12.97 -8.31
C ILE A 259 -18.42 -13.19 -9.36
N GLU A 260 -18.27 -14.18 -10.23
CA GLU A 260 -19.28 -14.51 -11.26
C GLU A 260 -20.63 -14.85 -10.61
N VAL A 261 -20.62 -15.73 -9.59
CA VAL A 261 -21.84 -16.08 -8.85
C VAL A 261 -22.44 -14.87 -8.16
N LEU A 262 -21.63 -14.07 -7.46
CA LEU A 262 -22.10 -12.90 -6.75
C LEU A 262 -22.68 -11.83 -7.67
N ASN A 263 -22.13 -11.66 -8.86
CA ASN A 263 -22.60 -10.68 -9.83
C ASN A 263 -23.97 -11.08 -10.46
N GLY A 264 -24.39 -12.32 -10.29
CA GLY A 264 -25.72 -12.79 -10.65
C GLY A 264 -26.79 -12.64 -9.57
N LEU A 265 -26.40 -12.17 -8.35
CA LEU A 265 -27.31 -11.96 -7.23
C LEU A 265 -27.87 -10.55 -7.22
N GLU A 266 -29.18 -10.43 -7.01
CA GLU A 266 -29.88 -9.14 -7.07
C GLU A 266 -30.14 -8.54 -5.67
N SER A 267 -30.32 -9.40 -4.66
CA SER A 267 -30.75 -8.99 -3.33
C SER A 267 -29.72 -9.34 -2.24
N LYS A 268 -29.79 -8.61 -1.15
CA LYS A 268 -28.95 -8.83 0.03
C LYS A 268 -29.24 -10.17 0.71
N GLU A 269 -30.47 -10.62 0.62
CA GLU A 269 -30.94 -11.90 1.11
C GLU A 269 -30.31 -13.06 0.36
N GLU A 270 -30.11 -12.95 -0.95
CA GLU A 270 -29.45 -13.97 -1.77
C GLU A 270 -28.00 -14.19 -1.40
N PHE A 271 -27.28 -13.12 -1.00
CA PHE A 271 -25.91 -13.25 -0.47
C PHE A 271 -25.86 -14.07 0.83
N VAL A 272 -26.86 -13.91 1.70
CA VAL A 272 -26.99 -14.70 2.94
C VAL A 272 -27.28 -16.15 2.62
N LEU A 273 -28.22 -16.40 1.70
CA LEU A 273 -28.59 -17.75 1.27
C LEU A 273 -27.44 -18.47 0.59
N LEU A 274 -26.68 -17.77 -0.26
CA LEU A 274 -25.47 -18.32 -0.88
C LEU A 274 -24.45 -18.80 0.17
N CYS A 275 -24.16 -17.97 1.17
CA CYS A 275 -23.27 -18.35 2.26
C CYS A 275 -23.79 -19.56 3.03
N LYS A 276 -25.09 -19.61 3.29
CA LYS A 276 -25.73 -20.72 3.98
C LYS A 276 -25.60 -22.01 3.18
N VAL A 277 -25.90 -22.00 1.87
CA VAL A 277 -25.79 -23.17 1.01
C VAL A 277 -24.36 -23.73 1.02
N PHE A 278 -23.35 -22.86 0.88
CA PHE A 278 -21.93 -23.32 0.94
C PHE A 278 -21.58 -23.91 2.30
N THR A 279 -22.04 -23.30 3.40
CA THR A 279 -21.80 -23.82 4.75
C THR A 279 -22.48 -25.17 4.97
N ASP A 280 -23.76 -25.29 4.58
CA ASP A 280 -24.53 -26.50 4.76
C ASP A 280 -23.96 -27.67 3.92
N VAL A 281 -23.50 -27.40 2.72
CA VAL A 281 -22.83 -28.42 1.88
C VAL A 281 -21.49 -28.82 2.48
N TYR A 282 -20.70 -27.85 2.94
CA TYR A 282 -19.38 -28.12 3.53
C TYR A 282 -19.47 -28.94 4.82
N ASP A 283 -20.47 -28.65 5.66
CA ASP A 283 -20.68 -29.37 6.93
C ASP A 283 -21.44 -30.72 6.75
N TYR A 284 -21.68 -31.12 5.50
CA TYR A 284 -22.51 -32.30 5.15
C TYR A 284 -23.90 -32.30 5.81
N SER A 285 -24.39 -31.13 6.19
CA SER A 285 -25.70 -30.97 6.82
C SER A 285 -26.84 -30.94 5.82
N LEU A 286 -26.51 -30.73 4.53
CA LEU A 286 -27.48 -30.66 3.45
C LEU A 286 -27.87 -32.05 2.95
N VAL A 287 -29.11 -32.42 3.17
CA VAL A 287 -29.70 -33.65 2.64
C VAL A 287 -30.59 -33.36 1.41
N SER A 288 -31.40 -32.30 1.50
CA SER A 288 -32.24 -31.80 0.40
C SER A 288 -32.82 -30.43 0.78
N TYR A 289 -33.06 -29.59 -0.23
CA TYR A 289 -33.91 -28.39 -0.09
C TYR A 289 -35.29 -28.66 -0.70
N ASP A 290 -36.29 -27.98 -0.13
CA ASP A 290 -37.60 -27.87 -0.78
C ASP A 290 -37.44 -27.10 -2.10
N SER A 291 -37.79 -27.70 -3.22
CA SER A 291 -37.63 -27.12 -4.55
C SER A 291 -38.39 -25.80 -4.78
N SER A 292 -39.22 -25.39 -3.83
CA SER A 292 -39.99 -24.14 -3.88
C SER A 292 -39.28 -22.94 -3.26
N ASN A 293 -38.08 -23.10 -2.65
CA ASN A 293 -37.41 -22.01 -1.98
C ASN A 293 -36.16 -21.52 -2.75
N LYS A 294 -35.79 -20.27 -2.48
CA LYS A 294 -34.61 -19.64 -3.14
C LYS A 294 -33.27 -20.35 -2.85
N GLU A 295 -33.18 -21.07 -1.77
CA GLU A 295 -31.97 -21.86 -1.45
C GLU A 295 -31.78 -23.00 -2.47
N ALA A 296 -32.89 -23.65 -2.89
CA ALA A 296 -32.87 -24.68 -3.93
C ALA A 296 -32.45 -24.09 -5.29
N GLU A 297 -32.94 -22.91 -5.66
CA GLU A 297 -32.55 -22.21 -6.90
C GLU A 297 -31.05 -21.90 -6.92
N ILE A 298 -30.51 -21.43 -5.80
CA ILE A 298 -29.07 -21.19 -5.65
C ILE A 298 -28.27 -22.47 -5.76
N LEU A 299 -28.71 -23.55 -5.08
CA LEU A 299 -28.05 -24.85 -5.15
C LEU A 299 -28.05 -25.40 -6.57
N GLU A 300 -29.18 -25.36 -7.30
CA GLU A 300 -29.27 -25.78 -8.69
C GLU A 300 -28.35 -24.97 -9.60
N THR A 301 -28.25 -23.65 -9.36
CA THR A 301 -27.32 -22.78 -10.07
C THR A 301 -25.88 -23.22 -9.85
N LEU A 302 -25.48 -23.51 -8.60
CA LEU A 302 -24.14 -23.98 -8.25
C LEU A 302 -23.82 -25.35 -8.85
N ILE A 303 -24.81 -26.24 -8.92
CA ILE A 303 -24.69 -27.55 -9.57
C ILE A 303 -24.51 -27.37 -11.08
N SER A 304 -25.34 -26.54 -11.73
CA SER A 304 -25.25 -26.25 -13.15
C SER A 304 -23.91 -25.67 -13.59
N LYS A 305 -23.29 -24.91 -12.70
CA LYS A 305 -21.95 -24.31 -12.86
C LYS A 305 -20.81 -25.30 -12.51
N GLY A 306 -21.13 -26.51 -12.05
CA GLY A 306 -20.15 -27.55 -11.73
C GLY A 306 -19.37 -27.30 -10.41
N LEU A 307 -19.91 -26.48 -9.50
CA LEU A 307 -19.28 -26.18 -8.19
C LEU A 307 -19.68 -27.11 -7.08
N ILE A 308 -20.87 -27.64 -7.20
CA ILE A 308 -21.43 -28.63 -6.28
C ILE A 308 -21.86 -29.83 -7.13
N HIS A 309 -21.54 -31.00 -6.67
CA HIS A 309 -22.02 -32.23 -7.28
C HIS A 309 -22.59 -33.18 -6.23
N LYS A 310 -23.38 -34.17 -6.65
CA LYS A 310 -23.83 -35.24 -5.79
C LYS A 310 -22.85 -36.42 -5.90
N ASN A 311 -22.32 -36.86 -4.77
CA ASN A 311 -21.49 -38.06 -4.72
C ASN A 311 -22.34 -39.35 -4.85
N LEU A 312 -21.69 -40.51 -4.88
CA LEU A 312 -22.34 -41.82 -5.00
C LEU A 312 -23.30 -42.15 -3.84
N LEU A 313 -23.14 -41.49 -2.70
CA LEU A 313 -24.01 -41.64 -1.51
C LEU A 313 -25.20 -40.68 -1.53
N GLY A 314 -25.29 -39.84 -2.58
CA GLY A 314 -26.34 -38.83 -2.69
C GLY A 314 -26.10 -37.57 -1.89
N GLN A 315 -24.89 -37.38 -1.30
CA GLN A 315 -24.51 -36.19 -0.59
C GLN A 315 -23.97 -35.14 -1.54
N TYR A 316 -24.16 -33.88 -1.21
CA TYR A 316 -23.60 -32.76 -1.97
C TYR A 316 -22.16 -32.49 -1.53
N GLU A 317 -21.29 -32.23 -2.46
CA GLU A 317 -19.88 -31.93 -2.24
C GLU A 317 -19.46 -30.72 -3.07
N ILE A 318 -18.59 -29.89 -2.50
CA ILE A 318 -18.03 -28.71 -3.17
C ILE A 318 -16.82 -29.15 -4.02
N VAL A 319 -16.78 -28.73 -5.29
CA VAL A 319 -15.63 -28.92 -6.16
C VAL A 319 -14.57 -27.91 -5.82
N LYS A 320 -13.35 -28.39 -5.50
CA LYS A 320 -12.20 -27.55 -5.22
C LYS A 320 -11.37 -27.29 -6.47
N PHE A 321 -10.76 -26.12 -6.54
CA PHE A 321 -9.84 -25.70 -7.60
C PHE A 321 -8.38 -26.00 -7.27
#